data_12291fd2072e0cc6865e4353ece1bd4b
#
_entry.id   12291fd2072e0cc6865e4353ece1bd4b
#
_cell.length_a   1.000
_cell.length_b   1.000
_cell.length_c   1.000
_cell.angle_alpha   90.00
_cell.angle_beta   90.00
_cell.angle_gamma   90.00
#
_symmetry.space_group_name_H-M   'P 1'
#
loop_
_entity.id
_entity.type
_entity.pdbx_description
1 polymer ?
#
loop_
_entity_poly.entity_id
_entity_poly.type
_entity_poly.pdbx_seq_one_letter_code
_entity_poly.pdbx_strand_id
1 'polypeptide(L)'
;MRSFVCALVLFWFCGPVFAVEPDEVLSDTALEQRARNLSQHLRCLVCRNESIDESNAGLARDLRLLVRERLEAGDSDAQVMEFVVMRYGEYVLLKPDITGANWLLW
;
A
#
# COMPACT_ATOMS: atom_id res chain seq x y z
N MET A 1 39.80 17.31 5.70
CA MET A 1 39.08 17.02 6.95
C MET A 1 37.69 17.63 7.00
N ARG A 2 37.50 18.91 6.61
CA ARG A 2 36.16 19.57 6.63
C ARG A 2 35.15 18.90 5.72
N SER A 3 35.54 18.45 4.53
CA SER A 3 34.65 17.75 3.59
C SER A 3 34.23 16.34 4.07
N PHE A 4 35.09 15.66 4.79
CA PHE A 4 34.80 14.34 5.34
C PHE A 4 33.76 14.40 6.49
N VAL A 5 33.84 15.44 7.31
CA VAL A 5 32.89 15.65 8.41
C VAL A 5 31.50 15.95 7.87
N CYS A 6 31.37 16.77 6.80
CA CYS A 6 30.08 17.04 6.16
C CYS A 6 29.44 15.80 5.53
N ALA A 7 30.24 14.91 4.91
CA ALA A 7 29.76 13.66 4.35
C ALA A 7 29.25 12.70 5.44
N LEU A 8 29.92 12.67 6.59
CA LEU A 8 29.57 11.82 7.72
C LEU A 8 28.28 12.28 8.42
N VAL A 9 28.07 13.61 8.50
CA VAL A 9 26.85 14.18 9.07
C VAL A 9 25.64 13.93 8.17
N LEU A 10 25.80 13.98 6.84
CA LEU A 10 24.73 13.68 5.89
C LEU A 10 24.28 12.23 5.93
N PHE A 11 25.17 11.30 6.25
CA PHE A 11 24.84 9.88 6.34
C PHE A 11 23.96 9.52 7.57
N TRP A 12 24.03 10.32 8.61
CA TRP A 12 23.24 10.11 9.83
C TRP A 12 21.79 10.59 9.73
N PHE A 13 21.45 11.38 8.71
CA PHE A 13 20.10 11.89 8.50
C PHE A 13 19.24 11.03 7.55
N CYS A 14 19.77 9.93 7.00
CA CYS A 14 19.05 9.04 6.11
C CYS A 14 18.23 8.01 6.93
N GLY A 15 17.18 8.48 7.62
CA GLY A 15 16.21 7.62 8.28
C GLY A 15 15.27 6.95 7.26
N PRO A 16 14.69 5.79 7.58
CA PRO A 16 13.68 5.17 6.75
C PRO A 16 12.45 6.06 6.66
N VAL A 17 12.01 6.35 5.44
CA VAL A 17 10.74 7.05 5.19
C VAL A 17 9.65 6.02 4.96
N PHE A 18 8.64 6.04 5.81
CA PHE A 18 7.46 5.19 5.69
C PHE A 18 6.27 6.00 5.20
N ALA A 19 5.53 5.49 4.22
CA ALA A 19 4.30 6.10 3.75
C ALA A 19 3.13 5.83 4.70
N VAL A 20 3.15 4.69 5.39
CA VAL A 20 2.15 4.34 6.41
C VAL A 20 2.42 5.13 7.70
N GLU A 21 1.44 5.91 8.11
CA GLU A 21 1.54 6.71 9.33
C GLU A 21 1.26 5.88 10.59
N PRO A 22 1.84 6.24 11.75
CA PRO A 22 1.67 5.49 13.00
C PRO A 22 0.21 5.37 13.47
N ASP A 23 -0.65 6.33 13.16
CA ASP A 23 -2.06 6.33 13.52
C ASP A 23 -2.92 5.39 12.65
N GLU A 24 -2.38 4.91 11.52
CA GLU A 24 -3.04 3.92 10.67
C GLU A 24 -2.82 2.48 11.18
N VAL A 25 -1.76 2.24 11.91
CA VAL A 25 -1.33 0.90 12.32
C VAL A 25 -2.32 0.28 13.29
N LEU A 26 -2.79 -0.94 12.96
CA LEU A 26 -3.69 -1.70 13.82
C LEU A 26 -2.95 -2.24 15.05
N SER A 27 -3.66 -2.33 16.17
CA SER A 27 -3.15 -2.91 17.41
C SER A 27 -2.92 -4.44 17.28
N ASP A 28 -3.70 -5.13 16.46
CA ASP A 28 -3.50 -6.54 16.14
C ASP A 28 -2.41 -6.68 15.05
N THR A 29 -1.28 -7.24 15.45
CA THR A 29 -0.11 -7.40 14.56
C THR A 29 -0.41 -8.30 13.36
N ALA A 30 -1.23 -9.35 13.53
CA ALA A 30 -1.61 -10.26 12.45
C ALA A 30 -2.49 -9.56 11.41
N LEU A 31 -3.47 -8.77 11.84
CA LEU A 31 -4.31 -7.97 10.95
C LEU A 31 -3.50 -6.88 10.24
N GLU A 32 -2.60 -6.20 10.95
CA GLU A 32 -1.72 -5.19 10.34
C GLU A 32 -0.82 -5.81 9.26
N GLN A 33 -0.26 -6.98 9.49
CA GLN A 33 0.54 -7.68 8.48
C GLN A 33 -0.29 -8.03 7.24
N ARG A 34 -1.52 -8.48 7.42
CA ARG A 34 -2.46 -8.73 6.31
C ARG A 34 -2.79 -7.43 5.56
N ALA A 35 -3.06 -6.34 6.29
CA ALA A 35 -3.34 -5.03 5.70
C ALA A 35 -2.17 -4.56 4.84
N ARG A 36 -0.93 -4.69 5.32
CA ARG A 36 0.28 -4.35 4.57
C ARG A 36 0.44 -5.20 3.32
N ASN A 37 0.23 -6.49 3.42
CA ASN A 37 0.32 -7.40 2.27
C ASN A 37 -0.71 -7.06 1.20
N LEU A 38 -1.96 -6.78 1.56
CA LEU A 38 -3.00 -6.37 0.62
C LEU A 38 -2.67 -5.01 -0.02
N SER A 39 -2.20 -4.06 0.77
CA SER A 39 -1.85 -2.71 0.30
C SER A 39 -0.72 -2.71 -0.73
N GLN A 40 0.20 -3.66 -0.67
CA GLN A 40 1.28 -3.82 -1.66
C GLN A 40 0.76 -4.26 -3.04
N HIS A 41 -0.40 -4.88 -3.11
CA HIS A 41 -1.03 -5.35 -4.35
C HIS A 41 -2.05 -4.36 -4.93
N LEU A 42 -2.38 -3.30 -4.20
CA LEU A 42 -3.31 -2.26 -4.61
C LEU A 42 -2.57 -1.04 -5.14
N ARG A 43 -3.01 -0.55 -6.30
CA ARG A 43 -2.45 0.64 -6.95
C ARG A 43 -3.02 1.91 -6.31
N CYS A 44 -2.17 2.90 -6.09
CA CYS A 44 -2.62 4.26 -5.87
C CYS A 44 -3.14 4.84 -7.18
N LEU A 45 -4.43 5.22 -7.24
CA LEU A 45 -5.09 5.65 -8.47
C LEU A 45 -4.61 7.02 -9.00
N VAL A 46 -3.99 7.82 -8.15
CA VAL A 46 -3.47 9.17 -8.49
C VAL A 46 -1.94 9.19 -8.61
N CYS A 47 -1.28 8.04 -8.47
CA CYS A 47 0.17 7.92 -8.52
C CYS A 47 0.62 7.19 -9.79
N ARG A 48 1.93 7.24 -10.09
CA ARG A 48 2.51 6.50 -11.21
C ARG A 48 3.01 5.13 -10.74
N ASN A 49 2.19 4.08 -10.92
CA ASN A 49 2.56 2.69 -10.63
C ASN A 49 3.08 2.41 -9.21
N GLU A 50 2.66 3.18 -8.24
CA GLU A 50 2.99 2.95 -6.84
C GLU A 50 1.86 2.18 -6.15
N SER A 51 2.22 1.31 -5.20
CA SER A 51 1.25 0.70 -4.31
C SER A 51 0.72 1.72 -3.29
N ILE A 52 -0.45 1.45 -2.74
CA ILE A 52 -0.97 2.28 -1.65
C ILE A 52 -0.14 2.13 -0.36
N ASP A 53 0.67 1.08 -0.23
CA ASP A 53 1.58 0.91 0.90
C ASP A 53 2.80 1.83 0.82
N GLU A 54 3.22 2.19 -0.39
CA GLU A 54 4.39 3.03 -0.65
C GLU A 54 4.06 4.51 -0.84
N SER A 55 2.85 4.81 -1.31
CA SER A 55 2.41 6.17 -1.62
C SER A 55 1.92 6.91 -0.39
N ASN A 56 2.34 8.17 -0.22
CA ASN A 56 1.84 9.08 0.80
C ASN A 56 0.70 10.00 0.32
N ALA A 57 0.17 9.77 -0.89
CA ALA A 57 -0.98 10.52 -1.39
C ALA A 57 -2.22 10.34 -0.52
N GLY A 58 -3.08 11.36 -0.43
CA GLY A 58 -4.30 11.32 0.37
C GLY A 58 -5.23 10.15 0.02
N LEU A 59 -5.40 9.87 -1.27
CA LEU A 59 -6.22 8.73 -1.73
C LEU A 59 -5.59 7.37 -1.37
N ALA A 60 -4.25 7.26 -1.38
CA ALA A 60 -3.57 6.06 -0.93
C ALA A 60 -3.82 5.81 0.56
N ARG A 61 -3.78 6.86 1.38
CA ARG A 61 -4.13 6.78 2.80
C ARG A 61 -5.58 6.33 3.00
N ASP A 62 -6.53 6.91 2.26
CA ASP A 62 -7.94 6.53 2.35
C ASP A 62 -8.16 5.05 2.02
N LEU A 63 -7.49 4.55 0.99
CA LEU A 63 -7.54 3.14 0.63
C LEU A 63 -6.88 2.23 1.69
N ARG A 64 -5.76 2.66 2.29
CA ARG A 64 -5.13 1.91 3.39
C ARG A 64 -6.06 1.81 4.60
N LEU A 65 -6.74 2.90 4.95
CA LEU A 65 -7.71 2.91 6.05
C LEU A 65 -8.92 2.02 5.73
N LEU A 66 -9.40 2.05 4.50
CA LEU A 66 -10.51 1.19 4.06
C LEU A 66 -10.15 -0.30 4.15
N VAL A 67 -8.96 -0.69 3.71
CA VAL A 67 -8.47 -2.07 3.84
C VAL A 67 -8.46 -2.52 5.29
N ARG A 68 -7.94 -1.68 6.19
CA ARG A 68 -7.89 -1.98 7.63
C ARG A 68 -9.28 -2.08 8.25
N GLU A 69 -10.18 -1.18 7.92
CA GLU A 69 -11.57 -1.22 8.36
C GLU A 69 -12.26 -2.52 7.96
N ARG A 70 -12.08 -2.97 6.71
CA ARG A 70 -12.67 -4.23 6.23
C ARG A 70 -12.09 -5.45 6.93
N LEU A 71 -10.80 -5.47 7.21
CA LEU A 71 -10.15 -6.54 7.96
C LEU A 71 -10.63 -6.60 9.41
N GLU A 72 -10.80 -5.46 10.08
CA GLU A 72 -11.34 -5.39 11.43
C GLU A 72 -12.80 -5.84 11.49
N ALA A 73 -13.57 -5.63 10.43
CA ALA A 73 -14.95 -6.11 10.30
C ALA A 73 -15.03 -7.63 10.10
N GLY A 74 -13.92 -8.33 9.93
CA GLY A 74 -13.84 -9.78 9.81
C GLY A 74 -13.79 -10.30 8.37
N ASP A 75 -13.60 -9.46 7.37
CA ASP A 75 -13.47 -9.88 5.98
C ASP A 75 -12.19 -10.71 5.76
N SER A 76 -12.29 -11.69 4.86
CA SER A 76 -11.12 -12.40 4.34
C SER A 76 -10.34 -11.49 3.36
N ASP A 77 -9.09 -11.84 3.08
CA ASP A 77 -8.26 -11.10 2.12
C ASP A 77 -8.94 -11.03 0.74
N ALA A 78 -9.53 -12.13 0.28
CA ALA A 78 -10.26 -12.17 -0.98
C ALA A 78 -11.48 -11.24 -0.98
N GLN A 79 -12.24 -11.18 0.11
CA GLN A 79 -13.39 -10.30 0.26
C GLN A 79 -12.99 -8.82 0.27
N VAL A 80 -11.88 -8.49 0.91
CA VAL A 80 -11.33 -7.12 0.89
C VAL A 80 -10.95 -6.71 -0.54
N MET A 81 -10.24 -7.57 -1.27
CA MET A 81 -9.83 -7.29 -2.65
C MET A 81 -11.04 -7.14 -3.57
N GLU A 82 -12.02 -8.04 -3.47
CA GLU A 82 -13.26 -7.96 -4.24
C GLU A 82 -14.03 -6.67 -3.95
N PHE A 83 -14.14 -6.28 -2.69
CA PHE A 83 -14.80 -5.04 -2.30
C PHE A 83 -14.12 -3.82 -2.92
N VAL A 84 -12.80 -3.75 -2.87
CA VAL A 84 -12.03 -2.64 -3.44
C VAL A 84 -12.16 -2.59 -4.96
N VAL A 85 -12.10 -3.74 -5.63
CA VAL A 85 -12.28 -3.84 -7.09
C VAL A 85 -13.70 -3.43 -7.53
N MET A 86 -14.72 -3.86 -6.79
CA MET A 86 -16.11 -3.45 -7.09
C MET A 86 -16.32 -1.94 -6.95
N ARG A 87 -15.63 -1.31 -6.01
CA ARG A 87 -15.79 0.12 -5.73
C ARG A 87 -14.97 1.02 -6.66
N TYR A 88 -13.75 0.60 -7.02
CA TYR A 88 -12.78 1.43 -7.76
C TYR A 88 -12.44 0.90 -9.14
N GLY A 89 -12.91 -0.29 -9.50
CA GLY A 89 -12.60 -0.96 -10.76
C GLY A 89 -11.29 -1.77 -10.72
N GLU A 90 -11.08 -2.58 -11.75
CA GLU A 90 -9.92 -3.49 -11.84
C GLU A 90 -8.57 -2.74 -11.93
N TYR A 91 -8.57 -1.48 -12.35
CA TYR A 91 -7.36 -0.67 -12.43
C TYR A 91 -6.69 -0.47 -11.06
N VAL A 92 -7.43 -0.65 -9.97
CA VAL A 92 -6.88 -0.60 -8.61
C VAL A 92 -5.89 -1.74 -8.32
N LEU A 93 -5.92 -2.80 -9.10
CA LEU A 93 -4.95 -3.89 -8.99
C LEU A 93 -3.64 -3.52 -9.68
N LEU A 94 -2.51 -3.67 -8.96
CA LEU A 94 -1.18 -3.46 -9.54
C LEU A 94 -0.85 -4.49 -10.61
N LYS A 95 -1.28 -5.73 -10.39
CA LYS A 95 -1.18 -6.80 -11.38
C LYS A 95 -2.58 -7.14 -11.86
N PRO A 96 -2.87 -6.99 -13.16
CA PRO A 96 -4.16 -7.38 -13.71
C PRO A 96 -4.42 -8.86 -13.47
N ASP A 97 -5.67 -9.18 -13.21
CA ASP A 97 -6.08 -10.58 -13.15
C ASP A 97 -5.97 -11.22 -14.54
N ILE A 98 -5.48 -12.45 -14.59
CA ILE A 98 -5.33 -13.24 -15.83
C ILE A 98 -6.63 -13.97 -16.21
N THR A 99 -7.77 -13.56 -15.67
CA THR A 99 -9.09 -14.11 -15.98
C THR A 99 -9.72 -13.46 -17.22
N GLY A 100 -10.61 -14.19 -17.88
CA GLY A 100 -11.31 -13.69 -19.06
C GLY A 100 -10.38 -13.45 -20.27
N ALA A 101 -10.62 -12.37 -21.02
CA ALA A 101 -9.83 -12.01 -22.19
C ALA A 101 -8.41 -11.51 -21.87
N ASN A 102 -8.14 -11.19 -20.63
CA ASN A 102 -6.84 -10.65 -20.19
C ASN A 102 -5.68 -11.64 -20.39
N TRP A 103 -5.96 -12.95 -20.40
CA TRP A 103 -4.91 -13.96 -20.63
C TRP A 103 -4.23 -13.82 -22.00
N LEU A 104 -4.93 -13.23 -22.99
CA LEU A 104 -4.36 -12.97 -24.34
C LEU A 104 -3.26 -11.90 -24.34
N LEU A 105 -3.19 -11.08 -23.28
CA LEU A 105 -2.20 -10.01 -23.14
C LEU A 105 -0.92 -10.48 -22.46
N TRP A 106 -0.91 -11.69 -21.96
CA TRP A 106 0.22 -12.35 -21.30
C TRP A 106 0.74 -13.51 -22.17
#